data_662402d5825cc923899f236a02a54261
#
_entry.id   662402d5825cc923899f236a02a54261
#
_cell.length_a   1.000
_cell.length_b   1.000
_cell.length_c   1.000
_cell.angle_alpha   90.00
_cell.angle_beta   90.00
_cell.angle_gamma   90.00
#
_symmetry.space_group_name_H-M   'P 1'
#
loop_
_entity.id
_entity.type
_entity.pdbx_description
1 polymer ?
#
loop_
_entity_poly.entity_id
_entity_poly.type
_entity_poly.pdbx_seq_one_letter_code
_entity_poly.pdbx_strand_id
1 'polypeptide(L)'
;ALGYFGKYTIVAEPAKDTLDVFKNVIGGVLALDSIGLKFTIQNGFGVDAQIIIDMVKSVNSDNGNQVLLSHAAIGNAINLTRAIDYSATETPFTYFTYNLAINSSNSNAEQFIENLPDEIEYSYTLLINPFGNNSNGNDFLYYNSDFRVNLDLELPASFSANLLTVVDTVAILL
;
A
#
# COMPACT_ATOMS: atom_id res chain seq x y z
N ALA A 1 -24.86 4.87 -9.76
CA ALA A 1 -25.11 4.02 -10.93
C ALA A 1 -25.41 2.60 -10.46
N LEU A 2 -26.24 1.89 -11.18
CA LEU A 2 -26.64 0.51 -10.92
C LEU A 2 -26.66 -0.25 -12.26
N GLY A 3 -26.17 -1.49 -12.30
CA GLY A 3 -26.13 -2.35 -13.46
C GLY A 3 -24.82 -3.11 -13.60
N TYR A 4 -24.67 -3.98 -14.60
CA TYR A 4 -23.39 -4.63 -14.86
C TYR A 4 -22.44 -3.67 -15.59
N PHE A 5 -21.32 -3.34 -14.96
CA PHE A 5 -20.35 -2.37 -15.50
C PHE A 5 -19.32 -2.97 -16.46
N GLY A 6 -19.38 -4.27 -16.70
CA GLY A 6 -18.44 -4.96 -17.58
C GLY A 6 -17.12 -5.32 -16.87
N LYS A 7 -16.24 -5.97 -17.63
CA LYS A 7 -14.87 -6.29 -17.20
C LYS A 7 -13.96 -5.13 -17.60
N TYR A 8 -13.12 -4.71 -16.67
CA TYR A 8 -12.17 -3.63 -16.92
C TYR A 8 -10.83 -3.90 -16.24
N THR A 9 -9.73 -3.50 -16.86
CA THR A 9 -8.38 -3.60 -16.31
C THR A 9 -7.77 -2.21 -16.25
N ILE A 10 -7.28 -1.84 -15.09
CA ILE A 10 -6.52 -0.62 -14.84
C ILE A 10 -5.11 -1.02 -14.49
N VAL A 11 -4.14 -0.60 -15.29
CA VAL A 11 -2.71 -0.76 -14.99
C VAL A 11 -2.21 0.58 -14.51
N ALA A 12 -1.78 0.64 -13.24
CA ALA A 12 -1.16 1.84 -12.70
C ALA A 12 0.33 1.86 -13.05
N GLU A 13 0.74 2.91 -13.75
CA GLU A 13 2.17 3.18 -13.96
C GLU A 13 2.87 3.35 -12.61
N PRO A 14 4.19 3.08 -12.52
CA PRO A 14 4.93 3.27 -11.28
C PRO A 14 4.75 4.68 -10.71
N ALA A 15 4.29 4.74 -9.48
CA ALA A 15 4.12 5.97 -8.71
C ALA A 15 5.06 5.97 -7.51
N LYS A 16 5.33 7.13 -6.95
CA LYS A 16 6.21 7.31 -5.79
C LYS A 16 5.51 8.12 -4.72
N ASP A 17 5.68 7.68 -3.48
CA ASP A 17 5.29 8.41 -2.28
C ASP A 17 6.52 8.66 -1.40
N THR A 18 6.55 9.84 -0.76
CA THR A 18 7.63 10.22 0.16
C THR A 18 7.44 9.56 1.51
N LEU A 19 8.52 9.04 2.08
CA LEU A 19 8.56 8.46 3.41
C LEU A 19 9.36 9.37 4.36
N ASP A 20 8.67 10.29 5.02
CA ASP A 20 9.31 11.35 5.83
C ASP A 20 10.02 10.83 7.09
N VAL A 21 9.74 9.59 7.53
CA VAL A 21 10.30 9.05 8.78
C VAL A 21 11.83 8.98 8.78
N PHE A 22 12.44 8.81 7.62
CA PHE A 22 13.91 8.76 7.46
C PHE A 22 14.49 9.99 6.76
N LYS A 23 13.68 10.98 6.46
CA LYS A 23 14.09 12.19 5.70
C LYS A 23 15.32 12.92 6.24
N ASN A 24 15.51 12.88 7.56
CA ASN A 24 16.63 13.56 8.23
C ASN A 24 17.78 12.62 8.58
N VAL A 25 17.74 11.37 8.10
CA VAL A 25 18.77 10.37 8.34
C VAL A 25 19.65 10.28 7.11
N ILE A 26 20.82 10.89 7.15
CA ILE A 26 21.74 10.99 6.01
C ILE A 26 22.83 9.92 5.99
N GLY A 27 22.84 9.00 6.93
CA GLY A 27 23.80 7.89 6.96
C GLY A 27 23.72 7.08 8.24
N GLY A 28 24.42 5.95 8.24
CA GLY A 28 24.47 5.00 9.34
C GLY A 28 23.89 3.65 8.94
N VAL A 29 23.86 2.74 9.91
CA VAL A 29 23.25 1.42 9.80
C VAL A 29 22.14 1.33 10.83
N LEU A 30 20.95 1.06 10.36
CA LEU A 30 19.80 0.73 11.18
C LEU A 30 19.68 -0.79 11.18
N ALA A 31 19.65 -1.42 12.36
CA ALA A 31 19.36 -2.82 12.50
C ALA A 31 18.07 -2.98 13.30
N LEU A 32 17.10 -3.65 12.71
CA LEU A 32 15.77 -3.81 13.23
C LEU A 32 15.50 -5.27 13.60
N ASP A 33 15.13 -5.51 14.85
CA ASP A 33 14.81 -6.87 15.33
C ASP A 33 13.46 -7.39 14.79
N SER A 34 12.59 -6.48 14.43
CA SER A 34 11.28 -6.81 13.84
C SER A 34 10.71 -5.63 13.07
N ILE A 35 10.06 -5.90 11.97
CA ILE A 35 9.35 -4.91 11.16
C ILE A 35 7.99 -5.47 10.76
N GLY A 36 6.98 -4.61 10.78
CA GLY A 36 5.68 -4.86 10.20
C GLY A 36 5.33 -3.83 9.14
N LEU A 37 4.92 -4.32 7.97
CA LEU A 37 4.27 -3.55 6.92
C LEU A 37 2.85 -4.06 6.81
N LYS A 38 1.88 -3.20 6.98
CA LYS A 38 0.47 -3.56 6.87
C LYS A 38 -0.17 -2.82 5.71
N PHE A 39 -0.56 -3.56 4.69
CA PHE A 39 -1.39 -3.05 3.62
C PHE A 39 -2.86 -3.23 3.98
N THR A 40 -3.60 -2.13 4.00
CA THR A 40 -5.05 -2.13 4.14
C THR A 40 -5.66 -1.74 2.80
N ILE A 41 -6.29 -2.71 2.13
CA ILE A 41 -6.88 -2.53 0.80
C ILE A 41 -8.40 -2.51 0.96
N GLN A 42 -9.03 -1.43 0.51
CA GLN A 42 -10.46 -1.22 0.66
C GLN A 42 -11.14 -1.05 -0.69
N ASN A 43 -12.16 -1.87 -0.93
CA ASN A 43 -13.01 -1.76 -2.11
C ASN A 43 -14.35 -1.13 -1.69
N GLY A 44 -14.59 0.11 -2.11
CA GLY A 44 -15.85 0.84 -1.93
C GLY A 44 -16.78 0.77 -3.14
N PHE A 45 -16.41 0.00 -4.17
CA PHE A 45 -17.24 -0.24 -5.33
C PHE A 45 -18.12 -1.46 -5.11
N GLY A 46 -19.36 -1.41 -5.58
CA GLY A 46 -20.28 -2.55 -5.60
C GLY A 46 -19.97 -3.55 -6.70
N VAL A 47 -18.68 -3.78 -6.97
CA VAL A 47 -18.18 -4.74 -7.96
C VAL A 47 -17.09 -5.61 -7.35
N ASP A 48 -17.03 -6.88 -7.73
CA ASP A 48 -15.90 -7.73 -7.38
C ASP A 48 -14.65 -7.24 -8.11
N ALA A 49 -13.51 -7.25 -7.44
CA ALA A 49 -12.25 -6.83 -8.01
C ALA A 49 -11.12 -7.82 -7.68
N GLN A 50 -10.03 -7.71 -8.41
CA GLN A 50 -8.74 -8.30 -8.05
C GLN A 50 -7.68 -7.22 -8.13
N ILE A 51 -6.79 -7.16 -7.15
CA ILE A 51 -5.58 -6.35 -7.24
C ILE A 51 -4.37 -7.27 -7.34
N ILE A 52 -3.45 -6.91 -8.22
CA ILE A 52 -2.11 -7.47 -8.30
C ILE A 52 -1.16 -6.33 -7.93
N ILE A 53 -0.45 -6.46 -6.83
CA ILE A 53 0.63 -5.54 -6.49
C ILE A 53 1.82 -5.99 -7.33
N ASP A 54 2.11 -5.26 -8.40
CA ASP A 54 3.14 -5.66 -9.37
C ASP A 54 4.55 -5.43 -8.80
N MET A 55 4.73 -4.32 -8.08
CA MET A 55 6.00 -3.92 -7.48
C MET A 55 5.79 -3.04 -6.26
N VAL A 56 6.63 -3.23 -5.23
CA VAL A 56 6.87 -2.25 -4.16
C VAL A 56 8.37 -2.18 -3.95
N LYS A 57 8.93 -0.98 -3.99
CA LYS A 57 10.37 -0.76 -3.94
C LYS A 57 10.69 0.40 -2.99
N SER A 58 11.61 0.20 -2.07
CA SER A 58 12.20 1.26 -1.26
C SER A 58 13.33 1.93 -2.03
N VAL A 59 13.39 3.24 -1.99
CA VAL A 59 14.43 4.04 -2.63
C VAL A 59 15.07 4.96 -1.60
N ASN A 60 16.38 4.93 -1.53
CA ASN A 60 17.18 5.90 -0.78
C ASN A 60 17.84 6.83 -1.81
N SER A 61 17.33 8.05 -1.93
CA SER A 61 17.77 9.01 -2.95
C SER A 61 19.15 9.57 -2.66
N ASP A 62 19.61 9.56 -1.39
CA ASP A 62 20.91 10.10 -1.00
C ASP A 62 22.08 9.24 -1.51
N ASN A 63 21.91 7.93 -1.52
CA ASN A 63 22.95 6.98 -1.95
C ASN A 63 22.58 6.19 -3.21
N GLY A 64 21.35 6.32 -3.71
CA GLY A 64 20.84 5.64 -4.89
C GLY A 64 20.47 4.17 -4.68
N ASN A 65 20.52 3.67 -3.45
CA ASN A 65 20.18 2.28 -3.15
C ASN A 65 18.66 2.03 -3.30
N GLN A 66 18.33 0.84 -3.81
CA GLN A 66 16.96 0.42 -4.04
C GLN A 66 16.80 -1.02 -3.57
N VAL A 67 15.70 -1.31 -2.86
CA VAL A 67 15.36 -2.66 -2.42
C VAL A 67 13.93 -2.99 -2.83
N LEU A 68 13.76 -4.04 -3.61
CA LEU A 68 12.46 -4.59 -3.95
C LEU A 68 11.89 -5.37 -2.76
N LEU A 69 10.63 -5.13 -2.42
CA LEU A 69 9.92 -5.93 -1.44
C LEU A 69 9.60 -7.31 -2.04
N SER A 70 10.00 -8.35 -1.33
CA SER A 70 9.75 -9.75 -1.70
C SER A 70 8.76 -10.37 -0.73
N HIS A 71 7.58 -10.73 -1.21
CA HIS A 71 6.54 -11.41 -0.43
C HIS A 71 5.64 -12.23 -1.36
N ALA A 72 5.06 -13.31 -0.86
CA ALA A 72 4.22 -14.20 -1.67
C ALA A 72 2.99 -13.55 -2.31
N ALA A 73 2.50 -12.43 -1.76
CA ALA A 73 1.38 -11.68 -2.34
C ALA A 73 1.80 -10.74 -3.49
N ILE A 74 3.09 -10.39 -3.62
CA ILE A 74 3.57 -9.53 -4.70
C ILE A 74 3.55 -10.34 -6.01
N GLY A 75 2.99 -9.75 -7.07
CA GLY A 75 2.79 -10.40 -8.37
C GLY A 75 1.64 -11.41 -8.43
N ASN A 76 0.92 -11.63 -7.33
CA ASN A 76 -0.22 -12.54 -7.29
C ASN A 76 -1.55 -11.79 -7.07
N ALA A 77 -2.63 -12.32 -7.69
CA ALA A 77 -3.94 -11.71 -7.60
C ALA A 77 -4.55 -11.88 -6.19
N ILE A 78 -4.95 -10.77 -5.59
CA ILE A 78 -5.69 -10.70 -4.33
C ILE A 78 -7.16 -10.43 -4.67
N ASN A 79 -8.05 -11.32 -4.25
CA ASN A 79 -9.49 -11.16 -4.48
C ASN A 79 -10.09 -10.15 -3.48
N LEU A 80 -10.86 -9.22 -4.00
CA LEU A 80 -11.56 -8.18 -3.24
C LEU A 80 -13.05 -8.30 -3.56
N THR A 81 -13.83 -8.68 -2.56
CA THR A 81 -15.29 -8.71 -2.69
C THR A 81 -15.82 -7.28 -2.84
N ARG A 82 -16.98 -7.14 -3.45
CA ARG A 82 -17.69 -5.87 -3.57
C ARG A 82 -18.04 -5.28 -2.21
N ALA A 83 -18.20 -3.96 -2.16
CA ALA A 83 -18.80 -3.26 -1.03
C ALA A 83 -20.22 -3.76 -0.75
N ILE A 84 -20.68 -3.58 0.48
CA ILE A 84 -22.06 -3.92 0.89
C ILE A 84 -22.92 -2.67 0.73
N ASP A 85 -24.01 -2.79 -0.03
CA ASP A 85 -25.01 -1.73 -0.20
C ASP A 85 -26.07 -1.80 0.91
N TYR A 86 -26.22 -0.70 1.63
CA TYR A 86 -27.29 -0.54 2.62
C TYR A 86 -28.44 0.33 2.14
N SER A 87 -28.29 0.96 0.97
CA SER A 87 -29.24 1.91 0.41
C SER A 87 -29.64 3.04 1.38
N ALA A 88 -28.80 3.31 2.38
CA ALA A 88 -29.02 4.36 3.37
C ALA A 88 -28.52 5.72 2.85
N THR A 89 -29.11 6.80 3.34
CA THR A 89 -28.80 8.16 2.85
C THR A 89 -27.49 8.70 3.42
N GLU A 90 -27.12 8.36 4.67
CA GLU A 90 -25.91 8.87 5.34
C GLU A 90 -24.69 7.96 5.11
N THR A 91 -24.87 6.65 5.20
CA THR A 91 -23.84 5.64 4.93
C THR A 91 -24.38 4.60 3.96
N PRO A 92 -24.39 4.91 2.65
CA PRO A 92 -25.07 4.06 1.67
C PRO A 92 -24.37 2.72 1.45
N PHE A 93 -23.08 2.60 1.78
CA PHE A 93 -22.32 1.37 1.62
C PHE A 93 -21.22 1.23 2.68
N THR A 94 -20.74 -0.01 2.86
CA THR A 94 -19.56 -0.31 3.66
C THR A 94 -18.49 -0.94 2.77
N TYR A 95 -17.25 -0.49 2.94
CA TYR A 95 -16.11 -1.04 2.24
C TYR A 95 -15.89 -2.52 2.56
N PHE A 96 -15.55 -3.31 1.55
CA PHE A 96 -14.82 -4.54 1.80
C PHE A 96 -13.37 -4.18 2.14
N THR A 97 -12.83 -4.77 3.19
CA THR A 97 -11.45 -4.50 3.64
C THR A 97 -10.64 -5.79 3.66
N TYR A 98 -9.50 -5.77 2.99
CA TYR A 98 -8.49 -6.81 3.01
C TYR A 98 -7.23 -6.29 3.70
N ASN A 99 -6.71 -7.04 4.67
CA ASN A 99 -5.47 -6.70 5.36
C ASN A 99 -4.38 -7.71 4.98
N LEU A 100 -3.25 -7.21 4.51
CA LEU A 100 -2.06 -7.98 4.21
C LEU A 100 -0.95 -7.55 5.17
N ALA A 101 -0.52 -8.49 6.02
CA ALA A 101 0.61 -8.27 6.93
C ALA A 101 1.88 -8.87 6.34
N ILE A 102 2.88 -8.04 6.17
CA ILE A 102 4.21 -8.38 5.68
C ILE A 102 5.21 -8.07 6.81
N ASN A 103 6.07 -9.01 7.14
CA ASN A 103 7.03 -8.86 8.24
C ASN A 103 8.32 -9.64 7.96
N SER A 104 9.28 -9.56 8.89
CA SER A 104 10.57 -10.22 8.77
C SER A 104 10.51 -11.74 8.61
N SER A 105 9.42 -12.38 9.06
CA SER A 105 9.29 -13.84 8.96
C SER A 105 8.79 -14.32 7.59
N ASN A 106 8.14 -13.46 6.81
CA ASN A 106 7.52 -13.82 5.53
C ASN A 106 8.02 -12.99 4.34
N SER A 107 9.01 -12.12 4.56
CA SER A 107 9.51 -11.19 3.54
C SER A 107 10.93 -10.70 3.86
N ASN A 108 11.47 -9.84 2.99
CA ASN A 108 12.67 -9.06 3.24
C ASN A 108 12.36 -7.65 3.79
N ALA A 109 11.33 -7.51 4.63
CA ALA A 109 10.89 -6.21 5.17
C ALA A 109 12.00 -5.49 5.94
N GLU A 110 12.91 -6.24 6.61
CA GLU A 110 14.08 -5.65 7.29
C GLU A 110 14.96 -4.90 6.30
N GLN A 111 15.48 -5.58 5.28
CA GLN A 111 16.35 -4.97 4.26
C GLN A 111 15.64 -3.82 3.53
N PHE A 112 14.32 -3.95 3.35
CA PHE A 112 13.51 -2.94 2.69
C PHE A 112 13.48 -1.62 3.48
N ILE A 113 13.42 -1.67 4.80
CA ILE A 113 13.42 -0.49 5.68
C ILE A 113 14.83 -0.09 6.13
N GLU A 114 15.74 -1.04 6.34
CA GLU A 114 17.15 -0.77 6.65
C GLU A 114 17.89 -0.02 5.53
N ASN A 115 17.32 -0.03 4.33
CA ASN A 115 17.73 0.86 3.22
C ASN A 115 17.57 2.35 3.55
N LEU A 116 16.91 2.71 4.68
CA LEU A 116 16.58 4.09 5.06
C LEU A 116 15.90 4.85 3.92
N PRO A 117 14.79 4.36 3.39
CA PRO A 117 14.17 4.95 2.22
C PRO A 117 13.55 6.33 2.52
N ASP A 118 13.72 7.26 1.62
CA ASP A 118 13.00 8.51 1.55
C ASP A 118 11.82 8.47 0.57
N GLU A 119 11.79 7.45 -0.30
CA GLU A 119 10.69 7.20 -1.23
C GLU A 119 10.29 5.72 -1.26
N ILE A 120 9.01 5.48 -1.47
CA ILE A 120 8.45 4.18 -1.84
C ILE A 120 7.90 4.29 -3.25
N GLU A 121 8.40 3.48 -4.16
CA GLU A 121 7.90 3.36 -5.53
C GLU A 121 7.04 2.09 -5.64
N TYR A 122 5.86 2.20 -6.26
CA TYR A 122 4.94 1.09 -6.39
C TYR A 122 4.18 1.11 -7.71
N SER A 123 3.75 -0.08 -8.13
CA SER A 123 2.84 -0.25 -9.26
C SER A 123 1.85 -1.37 -8.96
N TYR A 124 0.68 -1.32 -9.58
CA TYR A 124 -0.36 -2.33 -9.42
C TYR A 124 -1.25 -2.44 -10.64
N THR A 125 -1.88 -3.59 -10.78
CA THR A 125 -2.94 -3.85 -11.74
C THR A 125 -4.25 -4.14 -11.00
N LEU A 126 -5.31 -3.41 -11.33
CA LEU A 126 -6.66 -3.60 -10.78
C LEU A 126 -7.59 -4.14 -11.86
N LEU A 127 -8.19 -5.28 -11.60
CA LEU A 127 -9.19 -5.91 -12.46
C LEU A 127 -10.58 -5.73 -11.83
N ILE A 128 -11.49 -5.16 -12.58
CA ILE A 128 -12.90 -4.97 -12.21
C ILE A 128 -13.73 -6.08 -12.85
N ASN A 129 -14.62 -6.68 -12.08
CA ASN A 129 -15.45 -7.81 -12.49
C ASN A 129 -14.66 -8.95 -13.18
N PRO A 130 -13.51 -9.41 -12.64
CA PRO A 130 -12.66 -10.40 -13.30
C PRO A 130 -13.41 -11.70 -13.59
N PHE A 131 -14.37 -12.05 -12.75
CA PHE A 131 -15.20 -13.26 -12.87
C PHE A 131 -16.48 -13.06 -13.69
N GLY A 132 -16.73 -11.86 -14.21
CA GLY A 132 -17.92 -11.55 -15.01
C GLY A 132 -19.08 -11.03 -14.17
N ASN A 133 -20.30 -11.21 -14.69
CA ASN A 133 -21.52 -10.68 -14.07
C ASN A 133 -22.01 -11.54 -12.88
N ASN A 134 -21.18 -11.65 -11.84
CA ASN A 134 -21.55 -12.38 -10.62
C ASN A 134 -22.65 -11.68 -9.80
N SER A 135 -22.85 -10.40 -10.05
CA SER A 135 -23.88 -9.59 -9.38
C SER A 135 -25.28 -9.78 -9.97
N ASN A 136 -25.40 -10.51 -11.09
CA ASN A 136 -26.65 -10.55 -11.88
C ASN A 136 -27.16 -9.15 -12.25
N GLY A 137 -26.26 -8.24 -12.61
CA GLY A 137 -26.60 -6.85 -12.98
C GLY A 137 -26.80 -5.90 -11.79
N ASN A 138 -26.44 -6.30 -10.59
CA ASN A 138 -26.55 -5.48 -9.38
C ASN A 138 -25.22 -4.85 -8.94
N ASP A 139 -24.32 -4.55 -9.89
CA ASP A 139 -23.16 -3.72 -9.59
C ASP A 139 -23.66 -2.31 -9.28
N PHE A 140 -23.02 -1.66 -8.28
CA PHE A 140 -23.37 -0.31 -7.91
C PHE A 140 -22.14 0.59 -7.76
N LEU A 141 -22.36 1.89 -7.95
CA LEU A 141 -21.39 2.94 -7.72
C LEU A 141 -22.09 4.15 -7.12
N TYR A 142 -21.70 4.55 -5.94
CA TYR A 142 -22.07 5.81 -5.31
C TYR A 142 -21.08 6.92 -5.68
N TYR A 143 -21.47 8.17 -5.47
CA TYR A 143 -20.62 9.32 -5.77
C TYR A 143 -19.31 9.32 -4.96
N ASN A 144 -19.36 8.81 -3.74
CA ASN A 144 -18.24 8.72 -2.81
C ASN A 144 -17.59 7.31 -2.75
N SER A 145 -17.97 6.40 -3.68
CA SER A 145 -17.26 5.13 -3.81
C SER A 145 -15.86 5.36 -4.33
N ASP A 146 -14.89 4.74 -3.69
CA ASP A 146 -13.49 4.77 -4.10
C ASP A 146 -12.79 3.43 -3.80
N PHE A 147 -11.59 3.33 -4.26
CA PHE A 147 -10.67 2.25 -3.95
C PHE A 147 -9.48 2.83 -3.20
N ARG A 148 -9.11 2.23 -2.06
CA ARG A 148 -8.04 2.73 -1.20
C ARG A 148 -7.01 1.67 -0.92
N VAL A 149 -5.75 2.07 -0.93
CA VAL A 149 -4.63 1.26 -0.43
C VAL A 149 -3.85 2.13 0.55
N ASN A 150 -3.75 1.67 1.80
CA ASN A 150 -2.91 2.31 2.80
C ASN A 150 -1.78 1.35 3.16
N LEU A 151 -0.60 1.91 3.37
CA LEU A 151 0.57 1.21 3.90
C LEU A 151 0.91 1.81 5.25
N ASP A 152 0.78 1.01 6.30
CA ASP A 152 1.21 1.35 7.65
C ASP A 152 2.56 0.67 7.92
N LEU A 153 3.53 1.42 8.45
CA LEU A 153 4.83 0.94 8.87
C LEU A 153 4.86 0.80 10.40
N GLU A 154 5.06 -0.41 10.87
CA GLU A 154 5.24 -0.72 12.30
C GLU A 154 6.73 -0.93 12.58
N LEU A 155 7.33 0.00 13.31
CA LEU A 155 8.72 -0.10 13.76
C LEU A 155 8.78 -0.59 15.21
N PRO A 156 9.78 -1.41 15.59
CA PRO A 156 9.96 -1.83 16.98
C PRO A 156 10.30 -0.63 17.87
N ALA A 157 9.90 -0.68 19.13
CA ALA A 157 10.27 0.35 20.10
C ALA A 157 11.79 0.32 20.46
N SER A 158 12.46 -0.79 20.16
CA SER A 158 13.90 -0.96 20.31
C SER A 158 14.54 -1.25 18.96
N PHE A 159 15.56 -0.51 18.63
CA PHE A 159 16.40 -0.74 17.45
C PHE A 159 17.86 -0.44 17.81
N SER A 160 18.79 -1.06 17.11
CA SER A 160 20.20 -0.71 17.21
C SER A 160 20.59 0.17 16.01
N ALA A 161 21.28 1.26 16.28
CA ALA A 161 21.77 2.16 15.25
C ALA A 161 23.27 2.37 15.44
N ASN A 162 24.05 2.25 14.37
CA ASN A 162 25.47 2.51 14.38
C ASN A 162 25.79 3.62 13.39
N LEU A 163 26.48 4.66 13.87
CA LEU A 163 26.86 5.84 13.06
C LEU A 163 25.66 6.54 12.40
N LEU A 164 24.47 6.41 12.99
CA LEU A 164 23.28 7.09 12.48
C LEU A 164 23.48 8.60 12.55
N THR A 165 23.40 9.29 11.44
CA THR A 165 23.50 10.75 11.36
C THR A 165 22.13 11.32 11.04
N VAL A 166 21.60 12.11 11.99
CA VAL A 166 20.32 12.82 11.82
C VAL A 166 20.64 14.30 11.67
N VAL A 167 20.14 14.92 10.61
CA VAL A 167 20.26 16.36 10.36
C VAL A 167 18.91 17.02 10.50
N ASP A 168 18.81 17.94 11.44
CA ASP A 168 17.65 18.84 11.57
C ASP A 168 18.10 20.29 11.40
N THR A 169 17.37 21.05 10.59
CA THR A 169 17.68 22.45 10.34
C THR A 169 16.68 23.32 11.09
N VAL A 170 17.14 23.96 12.17
CA VAL A 170 16.35 24.96 12.90
C VAL A 170 16.64 26.35 12.34
N ALA A 171 15.66 26.99 11.72
CA ALA A 171 15.78 28.41 11.36
C ALA A 171 15.56 29.29 12.61
N ILE A 172 16.63 29.93 13.09
CA ILE A 172 16.53 30.95 14.13
C ILE A 172 16.32 32.30 13.43
N LEU A 173 15.11 32.82 13.50
CA LEU A 173 14.84 34.23 13.11
C LEU A 173 15.31 35.15 14.25
N LEU A 174 16.33 35.93 13.99
CA LEU A 174 16.80 37.04 14.86
C LEU A 174 16.04 38.32 14.53
#